data_ebb36cb94dc170f7205bc3bd196710cc
#
_entry.id   ebb36cb94dc170f7205bc3bd196710cc
#
_cell.length_a   1.000
_cell.length_b   1.000
_cell.length_c   1.000
_cell.angle_alpha   90.00
_cell.angle_beta   90.00
_cell.angle_gamma   90.00
#
_symmetry.space_group_name_H-M   'P 1'
#
loop_
_entity.id
_entity.type
_entity.pdbx_description
1 polymer ?
#
loop_
_entity_poly.entity_id
_entity_poly.type
_entity_poly.pdbx_seq_one_letter_code
_entity_poly.pdbx_strand_id
1 'polypeptide(L)'
;EKFRPGYRIGSVYGTFPGAIWNGGRAVFGITPKADIERIIKTYNEKNIPVRFTWTNSLLEEKHLNDTYCNMIMRVADNGLNQVLANTEVLENYIRKEYPKFPIISSTTKRMTDMDSLKDELTKDYHLVVLDYDLNHNEAVLKELEPYADKLEILVNEICYPGCKMRKEHYRSESLSQLEFEMRSDFRCPNKATPRVFKECMDRPAFISNEQIGAY
;
A
#
# COMPACT_ATOMS: atom_id res chain seq x y z
N GLU A 1 -19.14 -16.91 -2.17
CA GLU A 1 -17.94 -17.12 -2.99
C GLU A 1 -17.15 -18.29 -2.45
N LYS A 2 -16.74 -19.19 -3.36
CA LYS A 2 -16.01 -20.41 -2.94
C LYS A 2 -14.52 -20.18 -3.16
N PHE A 3 -13.82 -19.78 -2.13
CA PHE A 3 -12.36 -19.85 -2.13
C PHE A 3 -11.90 -21.31 -2.04
N ARG A 4 -10.68 -21.59 -2.54
CA ARG A 4 -10.05 -22.88 -2.27
C ARG A 4 -9.90 -23.07 -0.75
N PRO A 5 -10.01 -24.32 -0.23
CA PRO A 5 -9.78 -24.58 1.19
C PRO A 5 -8.44 -24.00 1.64
N GLY A 6 -8.42 -23.34 2.80
CA GLY A 6 -7.24 -22.68 3.36
C GLY A 6 -7.01 -21.25 2.93
N TYR A 7 -7.77 -20.72 1.95
CA TYR A 7 -7.66 -19.32 1.50
C TYR A 7 -8.76 -18.46 2.08
N ARG A 8 -8.41 -17.23 2.45
CA ARG A 8 -9.36 -16.22 2.92
C ARG A 8 -8.96 -14.84 2.39
N ILE A 9 -9.90 -13.91 2.33
CA ILE A 9 -9.60 -12.49 2.13
C ILE A 9 -9.11 -11.94 3.47
N GLY A 10 -7.83 -11.57 3.54
CA GLY A 10 -7.23 -10.96 4.74
C GLY A 10 -7.63 -9.51 4.90
N SER A 11 -7.71 -8.76 3.79
CA SER A 11 -8.19 -7.37 3.75
C SER A 11 -8.54 -6.97 2.32
N VAL A 12 -9.24 -5.85 2.18
CA VAL A 12 -9.35 -5.10 0.91
C VAL A 12 -8.62 -3.77 1.10
N TYR A 13 -7.84 -3.34 0.11
CA TYR A 13 -7.08 -2.11 0.22
C TYR A 13 -7.44 -1.10 -0.87
N GLY A 14 -7.33 0.16 -0.53
CA GLY A 14 -7.62 1.27 -1.43
C GLY A 14 -7.71 2.60 -0.71
N THR A 15 -8.27 3.58 -1.39
CA THR A 15 -8.51 4.92 -0.86
C THR A 15 -9.86 5.43 -1.31
N PHE A 16 -10.33 6.48 -0.66
CA PHE A 16 -11.45 7.29 -1.15
C PHE A 16 -10.90 8.49 -1.94
N PRO A 17 -11.49 8.78 -3.13
CA PRO A 17 -11.14 9.97 -3.90
C PRO A 17 -11.08 11.24 -3.05
N GLY A 18 -10.06 12.05 -3.25
CA GLY A 18 -9.85 13.30 -2.52
C GLY A 18 -9.08 13.20 -1.21
N ALA A 19 -8.78 12.00 -0.73
CA ALA A 19 -7.97 11.84 0.48
C ALA A 19 -6.50 12.18 0.22
N ILE A 20 -6.00 13.27 0.79
CA ILE A 20 -4.62 13.75 0.53
C ILE A 20 -3.54 12.85 1.14
N TRP A 21 -3.86 11.99 2.09
CA TRP A 21 -2.91 11.03 2.64
C TRP A 21 -2.65 9.85 1.70
N ASN A 22 -3.48 9.69 0.67
CA ASN A 22 -3.28 8.67 -0.34
C ASN A 22 -2.01 8.92 -1.17
N GLY A 23 -1.32 7.85 -1.52
CA GLY A 23 -0.13 7.87 -2.38
C GLY A 23 -0.09 6.69 -3.34
N GLY A 24 1.00 6.60 -4.12
CA GLY A 24 1.18 5.58 -5.12
C GLY A 24 0.40 5.80 -6.43
N ARG A 25 -0.78 6.41 -6.36
CA ARG A 25 -1.58 6.91 -7.50
C ARG A 25 -2.43 8.08 -7.03
N ALA A 26 -2.53 9.14 -7.83
CA ALA A 26 -3.45 10.23 -7.56
C ALA A 26 -4.90 9.79 -7.89
N VAL A 27 -5.82 10.07 -6.96
CA VAL A 27 -7.24 9.74 -7.10
C VAL A 27 -8.05 10.96 -6.70
N PHE A 28 -8.66 11.60 -7.68
CA PHE A 28 -9.41 12.85 -7.53
C PHE A 28 -10.91 12.63 -7.33
N GLY A 29 -11.56 13.63 -6.81
CA GLY A 29 -12.99 13.62 -6.51
C GLY A 29 -13.25 13.67 -5.01
N ILE A 30 -14.48 13.44 -4.61
CA ILE A 30 -14.91 13.34 -3.20
C ILE A 30 -15.94 12.22 -3.10
N THR A 31 -15.77 11.37 -2.10
CA THR A 31 -16.79 10.38 -1.74
C THR A 31 -17.59 10.92 -0.55
N PRO A 32 -18.93 11.00 -0.65
CA PRO A 32 -19.75 11.41 0.48
C PRO A 32 -19.59 10.49 1.69
N LYS A 33 -19.66 11.07 2.90
CA LYS A 33 -19.50 10.32 4.16
C LYS A 33 -20.41 9.09 4.23
N ALA A 34 -21.66 9.20 3.82
CA ALA A 34 -22.63 8.09 3.83
C ALA A 34 -22.19 6.91 2.94
N ASP A 35 -21.54 7.20 1.81
CA ASP A 35 -21.00 6.15 0.93
C ASP A 35 -19.77 5.50 1.54
N ILE A 36 -18.89 6.28 2.20
CA ILE A 36 -17.74 5.78 2.94
C ILE A 36 -18.21 4.81 4.03
N GLU A 37 -19.18 5.23 4.85
CA GLU A 37 -19.78 4.41 5.91
C GLU A 37 -20.35 3.11 5.35
N ARG A 38 -21.12 3.19 4.26
CA ARG A 38 -21.74 2.04 3.59
C ARG A 38 -20.68 1.06 3.06
N ILE A 39 -19.61 1.56 2.43
CA ILE A 39 -18.53 0.73 1.87
C ILE A 39 -17.80 0.01 2.98
N ILE A 40 -17.36 0.74 4.02
CA ILE A 40 -16.66 0.15 5.16
C ILE A 40 -17.52 -0.91 5.83
N LYS A 41 -18.79 -0.60 6.12
CA LYS A 41 -19.75 -1.53 6.71
C LYS A 41 -19.89 -2.80 5.88
N THR A 42 -20.01 -2.70 4.55
CA THR A 42 -20.18 -3.85 3.65
C THR A 42 -19.07 -4.89 3.79
N TYR A 43 -17.84 -4.46 3.99
CA TYR A 43 -16.70 -5.36 4.21
C TYR A 43 -16.61 -5.83 5.66
N ASN A 44 -16.78 -4.92 6.61
CA ASN A 44 -16.63 -5.22 8.02
C ASN A 44 -17.72 -6.19 8.55
N GLU A 45 -18.94 -6.16 8.01
CA GLU A 45 -19.97 -7.16 8.31
C GLU A 45 -19.57 -8.58 7.90
N LYS A 46 -18.61 -8.72 7.00
CA LYS A 46 -18.02 -9.99 6.59
C LYS A 46 -16.69 -10.30 7.31
N ASN A 47 -16.37 -9.52 8.32
CA ASN A 47 -15.08 -9.58 9.02
C ASN A 47 -13.87 -9.38 8.08
N ILE A 48 -14.03 -8.56 7.05
CA ILE A 48 -12.96 -8.19 6.12
C ILE A 48 -12.51 -6.77 6.44
N PRO A 49 -11.26 -6.57 6.88
CA PRO A 49 -10.69 -5.24 7.10
C PRO A 49 -10.64 -4.41 5.81
N VAL A 50 -10.93 -3.12 5.91
CA VAL A 50 -10.59 -2.14 4.89
C VAL A 50 -9.22 -1.56 5.26
N ARG A 51 -8.26 -1.60 4.32
CA ARG A 51 -6.90 -1.10 4.48
C ARG A 51 -6.74 0.17 3.65
N PHE A 52 -6.54 1.31 4.31
CA PHE A 52 -6.35 2.58 3.65
C PHE A 52 -4.93 2.74 3.14
N THR A 53 -4.76 3.14 1.88
CA THR A 53 -3.45 3.38 1.26
C THR A 53 -2.94 4.80 1.56
N TRP A 54 -2.67 5.10 2.83
CA TRP A 54 -2.15 6.38 3.30
C TRP A 54 -0.64 6.48 3.04
N THR A 55 -0.25 6.35 1.78
CA THR A 55 1.14 6.18 1.35
C THR A 55 1.72 7.41 0.65
N ASN A 56 1.12 8.58 0.82
CA ASN A 56 1.67 9.83 0.32
C ASN A 56 3.04 10.10 0.98
N SER A 57 4.08 10.15 0.16
CA SER A 57 5.47 10.25 0.63
C SER A 57 5.91 11.68 0.99
N LEU A 58 5.04 12.67 0.81
CA LEU A 58 5.32 14.08 1.01
C LEU A 58 4.51 14.72 2.15
N LEU A 59 3.95 13.88 3.03
CA LEU A 59 3.19 14.39 4.16
C LEU A 59 4.11 15.09 5.17
N GLU A 60 3.63 16.24 5.64
CA GLU A 60 4.21 17.04 6.71
C GLU A 60 3.14 17.24 7.80
N GLU A 61 3.51 17.74 8.97
CA GLU A 61 2.60 18.00 10.10
C GLU A 61 1.36 18.80 9.70
N LYS A 62 1.51 19.80 8.83
CA LYS A 62 0.37 20.62 8.33
C LYS A 62 -0.72 19.79 7.65
N HIS A 63 -0.38 18.63 7.06
CA HIS A 63 -1.32 17.76 6.35
C HIS A 63 -2.08 16.81 7.29
N LEU A 64 -1.62 16.65 8.55
CA LEU A 64 -2.24 15.73 9.51
C LEU A 64 -3.62 16.22 9.97
N ASN A 65 -3.87 17.54 9.91
CA ASN A 65 -5.14 18.13 10.26
C ASN A 65 -6.19 18.12 9.14
N ASP A 66 -5.93 17.40 8.04
CA ASP A 66 -6.90 17.28 6.95
C ASP A 66 -8.24 16.72 7.47
N THR A 67 -9.30 17.50 7.27
CA THR A 67 -10.62 17.15 7.84
C THR A 67 -11.26 15.94 7.19
N TYR A 68 -10.99 15.73 5.90
CA TYR A 68 -11.57 14.62 5.14
C TYR A 68 -10.88 13.30 5.49
N CYS A 69 -9.56 13.24 5.52
CA CYS A 69 -8.81 12.07 5.94
C CYS A 69 -9.14 11.68 7.39
N ASN A 70 -9.19 12.67 8.30
CA ASN A 70 -9.58 12.44 9.69
C ASN A 70 -11.05 11.98 9.84
N MET A 71 -11.95 12.46 9.00
CA MET A 71 -13.34 11.97 8.97
C MET A 71 -13.39 10.50 8.56
N ILE A 72 -12.63 10.09 7.54
CA ILE A 72 -12.53 8.69 7.11
C ILE A 72 -11.99 7.82 8.26
N MET A 73 -10.92 8.26 8.92
CA MET A 73 -10.34 7.53 10.05
C MET A 73 -11.35 7.34 11.18
N ARG A 74 -12.09 8.40 11.57
CA ARG A 74 -13.12 8.29 12.62
C ARG A 74 -14.26 7.34 12.25
N VAL A 75 -14.70 7.34 11.00
CA VAL A 75 -15.73 6.41 10.51
C VAL A 75 -15.25 4.97 10.58
N ALA A 76 -13.96 4.75 10.32
CA ALA A 76 -13.37 3.41 10.24
C ALA A 76 -12.78 2.91 11.57
N ASP A 77 -12.81 3.72 12.66
CA ASP A 77 -12.17 3.40 13.94
C ASP A 77 -12.98 2.38 14.77
N ASN A 78 -12.92 1.13 14.35
CA ASN A 78 -13.63 0.02 14.99
C ASN A 78 -12.70 -1.15 15.43
N GLY A 79 -11.40 -0.99 15.28
CA GLY A 79 -10.40 -2.00 15.62
C GLY A 79 -10.21 -3.12 14.59
N LEU A 80 -10.96 -3.11 13.46
CA LEU A 80 -10.82 -4.09 12.38
C LEU A 80 -9.99 -3.54 11.21
N ASN A 81 -10.20 -2.27 10.87
CA ASN A 81 -9.61 -1.65 9.68
C ASN A 81 -8.12 -1.33 9.88
N GLN A 82 -7.38 -1.18 8.79
CA GLN A 82 -5.93 -1.10 8.77
C GLN A 82 -5.45 0.11 7.96
N VAL A 83 -4.20 0.52 8.20
CA VAL A 83 -3.53 1.57 7.43
C VAL A 83 -2.23 1.05 6.84
N LEU A 84 -2.05 1.25 5.55
CA LEU A 84 -0.78 1.10 4.86
C LEU A 84 -0.11 2.48 4.82
N ALA A 85 1.02 2.66 5.50
CA ALA A 85 1.68 3.96 5.66
C ALA A 85 3.08 3.99 5.03
N ASN A 86 3.53 5.22 4.70
CA ASN A 86 4.85 5.47 4.13
C ASN A 86 5.70 6.40 5.00
N THR A 87 5.11 7.44 5.58
CA THR A 87 5.86 8.49 6.31
C THR A 87 5.74 8.34 7.81
N GLU A 88 6.85 8.51 8.51
CA GLU A 88 6.91 8.45 9.97
C GLU A 88 5.99 9.50 10.62
N VAL A 89 5.88 10.68 10.03
CA VAL A 89 5.01 11.75 10.56
C VAL A 89 3.54 11.30 10.62
N LEU A 90 3.06 10.59 9.59
CA LEU A 90 1.69 10.07 9.59
C LEU A 90 1.56 8.85 10.50
N GLU A 91 2.54 7.97 10.54
CA GLU A 91 2.55 6.79 11.42
C GLU A 91 2.45 7.20 12.88
N ASN A 92 3.26 8.16 13.32
CA ASN A 92 3.25 8.68 14.68
C ASN A 92 1.89 9.34 15.02
N TYR A 93 1.33 10.09 14.06
CA TYR A 93 0.01 10.67 14.22
C TYR A 93 -1.08 9.61 14.39
N ILE A 94 -1.09 8.58 13.55
CA ILE A 94 -2.08 7.50 13.62
C ILE A 94 -1.94 6.71 14.92
N ARG A 95 -0.71 6.38 15.35
CA ARG A 95 -0.48 5.69 16.63
C ARG A 95 -1.02 6.47 17.82
N LYS A 96 -0.92 7.79 17.76
CA LYS A 96 -1.40 8.68 18.83
C LYS A 96 -2.92 8.89 18.80
N GLU A 97 -3.47 9.25 17.66
CA GLU A 97 -4.87 9.69 17.54
C GLU A 97 -5.84 8.54 17.23
N TYR A 98 -5.35 7.46 16.61
CA TYR A 98 -6.14 6.30 16.16
C TYR A 98 -5.45 4.98 16.52
N PRO A 99 -5.20 4.71 17.83
CA PRO A 99 -4.37 3.58 18.28
C PRO A 99 -4.93 2.20 17.99
N LYS A 100 -6.19 2.11 17.54
CA LYS A 100 -6.82 0.84 17.18
C LYS A 100 -6.47 0.37 15.76
N PHE A 101 -5.83 1.22 14.94
CA PHE A 101 -5.47 0.82 13.58
C PHE A 101 -4.12 0.09 13.57
N PRO A 102 -4.09 -1.19 13.17
CA PRO A 102 -2.84 -1.83 12.80
C PRO A 102 -2.21 -1.08 11.63
N ILE A 103 -0.92 -0.73 11.77
CA ILE A 103 -0.15 -0.06 10.73
C ILE A 103 0.67 -1.09 9.97
N ILE A 104 0.66 -0.97 8.65
CA ILE A 104 1.43 -1.81 7.73
C ILE A 104 2.44 -0.91 7.02
N SER A 105 3.70 -1.34 7.00
CA SER A 105 4.76 -0.63 6.29
C SER A 105 4.63 -0.85 4.78
N SER A 106 4.61 0.24 4.03
CA SER A 106 4.35 0.21 2.58
C SER A 106 5.59 -0.14 1.75
N THR A 107 5.41 -0.94 0.70
CA THR A 107 6.41 -1.15 -0.36
C THR A 107 6.84 0.15 -1.05
N THR A 108 6.05 1.22 -0.96
CA THR A 108 6.44 2.53 -1.53
C THR A 108 7.60 3.19 -0.80
N LYS A 109 8.00 2.71 0.37
CA LYS A 109 9.25 3.08 1.05
C LYS A 109 10.50 2.64 0.28
N ARG A 110 10.36 1.64 -0.59
CA ARG A 110 11.46 1.13 -1.45
C ARG A 110 12.63 0.58 -0.65
N MET A 111 12.38 -0.29 0.30
CA MET A 111 13.41 -1.01 1.05
C MET A 111 13.89 -2.20 0.21
N THR A 112 14.98 -2.01 -0.51
CA THR A 112 15.56 -3.03 -1.41
C THR A 112 16.87 -3.61 -0.88
N ASP A 113 17.38 -3.08 0.23
CA ASP A 113 18.56 -3.60 0.95
C ASP A 113 18.13 -4.30 2.24
N MET A 114 18.91 -5.31 2.64
CA MET A 114 18.57 -6.17 3.77
C MET A 114 18.62 -5.46 5.12
N ASP A 115 19.53 -4.50 5.29
CA ASP A 115 19.68 -3.82 6.58
C ASP A 115 18.46 -2.94 6.86
N SER A 116 18.02 -2.14 5.88
CA SER A 116 16.81 -1.34 5.98
C SER A 116 15.56 -2.21 6.18
N LEU A 117 15.46 -3.34 5.48
CA LEU A 117 14.32 -4.23 5.59
C LEU A 117 14.25 -4.92 6.95
N LYS A 118 15.38 -5.40 7.47
CA LYS A 118 15.45 -5.99 8.81
C LYS A 118 15.15 -4.98 9.90
N ASP A 119 15.68 -3.75 9.80
CA ASP A 119 15.35 -2.68 10.72
C ASP A 119 13.84 -2.42 10.74
N GLU A 120 13.20 -2.34 9.57
CA GLU A 120 11.76 -2.15 9.46
C GLU A 120 10.96 -3.31 10.07
N LEU A 121 11.43 -4.55 9.90
CA LEU A 121 10.78 -5.75 10.46
C LEU A 121 10.85 -5.80 12.00
N THR A 122 11.82 -5.12 12.63
CA THR A 122 11.91 -5.02 14.10
C THR A 122 10.94 -4.00 14.69
N LYS A 123 10.43 -3.06 13.88
CA LYS A 123 9.50 -2.03 14.33
C LYS A 123 8.10 -2.59 14.60
N ASP A 124 7.28 -1.82 15.28
CA ASP A 124 5.90 -2.17 15.61
C ASP A 124 4.98 -1.94 14.40
N TYR A 125 5.12 -2.79 13.39
CA TYR A 125 4.16 -2.92 12.28
C TYR A 125 3.41 -4.23 12.38
N HIS A 126 2.16 -4.20 11.96
CA HIS A 126 1.37 -5.43 11.81
C HIS A 126 1.91 -6.31 10.68
N LEU A 127 2.25 -5.69 9.54
CA LEU A 127 2.91 -6.33 8.40
C LEU A 127 3.89 -5.35 7.77
N VAL A 128 4.88 -5.88 7.06
CA VAL A 128 5.80 -5.14 6.18
C VAL A 128 5.63 -5.68 4.77
N VAL A 129 5.27 -4.80 3.83
CA VAL A 129 5.12 -5.20 2.43
C VAL A 129 6.48 -5.22 1.76
N LEU A 130 6.92 -6.40 1.36
CA LEU A 130 8.18 -6.61 0.67
C LEU A 130 8.23 -5.81 -0.63
N ASP A 131 9.39 -5.23 -0.94
CA ASP A 131 9.60 -4.61 -2.24
C ASP A 131 9.58 -5.69 -3.33
N TYR A 132 8.72 -5.49 -4.32
CA TYR A 132 8.48 -6.50 -5.35
C TYR A 132 9.68 -6.75 -6.29
N ASP A 133 10.71 -5.89 -6.27
CA ASP A 133 11.98 -6.19 -6.93
C ASP A 133 12.74 -7.36 -6.24
N LEU A 134 12.31 -7.73 -5.03
CA LEU A 134 12.88 -8.84 -4.26
C LEU A 134 12.07 -10.14 -4.35
N ASN A 135 10.91 -10.13 -5.02
CA ASN A 135 9.98 -11.27 -5.06
C ASN A 135 10.60 -12.60 -5.49
N HIS A 136 11.60 -12.60 -6.35
CA HIS A 136 12.26 -13.81 -6.85
C HIS A 136 13.73 -13.91 -6.41
N ASN A 137 14.13 -13.14 -5.40
CA ASN A 137 15.48 -13.25 -4.85
C ASN A 137 15.50 -14.33 -3.75
N GLU A 138 15.79 -15.57 -4.13
CA GLU A 138 15.79 -16.72 -3.22
C GLU A 138 16.69 -16.51 -1.98
N ALA A 139 17.84 -15.86 -2.13
CA ALA A 139 18.74 -15.60 -1.02
C ALA A 139 18.09 -14.65 0.01
N VAL A 140 17.43 -13.60 -0.47
CA VAL A 140 16.70 -12.65 0.37
C VAL A 140 15.51 -13.34 1.03
N LEU A 141 14.70 -14.09 0.27
CA LEU A 141 13.52 -14.79 0.82
C LEU A 141 13.91 -15.79 1.90
N LYS A 142 14.98 -16.56 1.69
CA LYS A 142 15.51 -17.48 2.69
C LYS A 142 15.98 -16.76 3.96
N GLU A 143 16.62 -15.61 3.82
CA GLU A 143 17.06 -14.80 4.96
C GLU A 143 15.89 -14.18 5.73
N LEU A 144 14.76 -13.95 5.06
CA LEU A 144 13.53 -13.41 5.63
C LEU A 144 12.58 -14.48 6.20
N GLU A 145 12.84 -15.76 6.00
CA GLU A 145 12.00 -16.86 6.50
C GLU A 145 11.63 -16.73 8.00
N PRO A 146 12.54 -16.31 8.91
CA PRO A 146 12.19 -16.10 10.32
C PRO A 146 11.15 -14.99 10.55
N TYR A 147 10.88 -14.15 9.58
CA TYR A 147 9.92 -13.05 9.63
C TYR A 147 8.69 -13.28 8.75
N ALA A 148 8.47 -14.50 8.25
CA ALA A 148 7.41 -14.81 7.28
C ALA A 148 6.02 -14.36 7.76
N ASP A 149 5.70 -14.53 9.04
CA ASP A 149 4.42 -14.10 9.63
C ASP A 149 4.19 -12.58 9.61
N LYS A 150 5.24 -11.80 9.39
CA LYS A 150 5.22 -10.33 9.35
C LYS A 150 5.36 -9.77 7.94
N LEU A 151 5.55 -10.63 6.94
CA LEU A 151 5.75 -10.22 5.55
C LEU A 151 4.46 -10.30 4.73
N GLU A 152 4.30 -9.34 3.83
CA GLU A 152 3.30 -9.37 2.77
C GLU A 152 3.99 -9.21 1.42
N ILE A 153 3.59 -9.99 0.43
CA ILE A 153 4.18 -10.01 -0.91
C ILE A 153 3.15 -9.59 -1.96
N LEU A 154 3.53 -8.65 -2.83
CA LEU A 154 2.73 -8.26 -3.99
C LEU A 154 2.94 -9.25 -5.13
N VAL A 155 1.94 -10.09 -5.41
CA VAL A 155 2.05 -11.14 -6.44
C VAL A 155 1.74 -10.66 -7.86
N ASN A 156 1.02 -9.56 -8.01
CA ASN A 156 0.51 -9.08 -9.31
C ASN A 156 1.04 -7.69 -9.71
N GLU A 157 2.24 -7.35 -9.28
CA GLU A 157 2.87 -6.09 -9.69
C GLU A 157 3.21 -6.11 -11.17
N ILE A 158 2.75 -5.09 -11.88
CA ILE A 158 2.91 -4.96 -13.33
C ILE A 158 3.89 -3.86 -13.75
N CYS A 159 4.52 -3.20 -12.80
CA CYS A 159 5.55 -2.20 -13.08
C CYS A 159 6.87 -2.86 -13.49
N TYR A 160 7.75 -2.10 -14.16
CA TYR A 160 9.06 -2.63 -14.56
C TYR A 160 9.94 -2.88 -13.33
N PRO A 161 10.51 -4.09 -13.19
CA PRO A 161 11.47 -4.40 -12.14
C PRO A 161 12.70 -3.50 -12.23
N GLY A 162 13.27 -3.15 -11.07
CA GLY A 162 14.48 -2.32 -10.99
C GLY A 162 14.33 -0.89 -11.55
N CYS A 163 13.12 -0.38 -11.72
CA CYS A 163 12.88 0.95 -12.26
C CYS A 163 13.50 2.02 -11.36
N LYS A 164 14.55 2.68 -11.83
CA LYS A 164 15.28 3.74 -11.11
C LYS A 164 14.43 5.00 -10.88
N MET A 165 13.39 5.22 -11.69
CA MET A 165 12.51 6.38 -11.61
C MET A 165 11.33 6.18 -10.63
N ARG A 166 11.26 5.07 -9.92
CA ARG A 166 10.08 4.73 -9.13
C ARG A 166 9.84 5.67 -7.95
N LYS A 167 10.89 6.07 -7.24
CA LYS A 167 10.77 7.06 -6.16
C LYS A 167 10.24 8.39 -6.67
N GLU A 168 10.73 8.83 -7.84
CA GLU A 168 10.26 10.08 -8.46
C GLU A 168 8.81 9.95 -8.94
N HIS A 169 8.43 8.78 -9.47
CA HIS A 169 7.03 8.49 -9.80
C HIS A 169 6.12 8.63 -8.57
N TYR A 170 6.46 7.96 -7.47
CA TYR A 170 5.66 8.06 -6.24
C TYR A 170 5.61 9.49 -5.70
N ARG A 171 6.71 10.24 -5.83
CA ARG A 171 6.76 11.65 -5.46
C ARG A 171 5.81 12.49 -6.32
N SER A 172 5.81 12.30 -7.63
CA SER A 172 4.92 12.99 -8.56
C SER A 172 3.44 12.69 -8.28
N GLU A 173 3.10 11.42 -8.03
CA GLU A 173 1.74 11.01 -7.65
C GLU A 173 1.32 11.62 -6.31
N SER A 174 2.25 11.68 -5.34
CA SER A 174 2.01 12.30 -4.04
C SER A 174 1.74 13.81 -4.15
N LEU A 175 2.52 14.52 -4.97
CA LEU A 175 2.28 15.94 -5.27
C LEU A 175 0.93 16.14 -5.97
N SER A 176 0.63 15.34 -6.99
CA SER A 176 -0.66 15.39 -7.69
C SER A 176 -1.83 15.26 -6.71
N GLN A 177 -1.71 14.37 -5.74
CA GLN A 177 -2.74 14.16 -4.73
C GLN A 177 -2.87 15.35 -3.75
N LEU A 178 -1.75 15.96 -3.35
CA LEU A 178 -1.75 17.12 -2.46
C LEU A 178 -2.28 18.39 -3.14
N GLU A 179 -1.96 18.57 -4.42
CA GLU A 179 -2.32 19.75 -5.19
C GLU A 179 -3.68 19.63 -5.89
N PHE A 180 -4.28 18.43 -5.86
CA PHE A 180 -5.50 18.09 -6.62
C PHE A 180 -5.36 18.35 -8.13
N GLU A 181 -4.14 18.20 -8.65
CA GLU A 181 -3.81 18.46 -10.03
C GLU A 181 -2.90 17.36 -10.60
N MET A 182 -3.26 16.83 -11.78
CA MET A 182 -2.40 15.86 -12.47
C MET A 182 -1.11 16.51 -12.93
N ARG A 183 -0.01 16.08 -12.36
CA ARG A 183 1.32 16.56 -12.77
C ARG A 183 1.72 15.97 -14.11
N SER A 184 2.25 16.84 -14.97
CA SER A 184 2.76 16.46 -16.30
C SER A 184 4.29 16.43 -16.38
N ASP A 185 4.97 16.81 -15.31
CA ASP A 185 6.43 16.90 -15.21
C ASP A 185 7.11 15.53 -15.12
N PHE A 186 6.44 14.54 -14.54
CA PHE A 186 6.93 13.17 -14.54
C PHE A 186 6.50 12.42 -15.80
N ARG A 187 7.47 11.88 -16.52
CA ARG A 187 7.22 11.00 -17.67
C ARG A 187 7.79 9.61 -17.38
N CYS A 188 6.91 8.63 -17.24
CA CYS A 188 7.34 7.26 -17.11
C CYS A 188 8.11 6.82 -18.37
N PRO A 189 9.36 6.40 -18.27
CA PRO A 189 10.15 5.96 -19.43
C PRO A 189 9.54 4.73 -20.13
N ASN A 190 8.71 3.99 -19.42
CA ASN A 190 8.06 2.78 -19.91
C ASN A 190 6.60 2.99 -20.34
N LYS A 191 6.11 4.23 -20.34
CA LYS A 191 4.69 4.53 -20.65
C LYS A 191 4.33 4.25 -22.11
N ALA A 192 5.30 4.39 -23.02
CA ALA A 192 5.08 4.17 -24.45
C ALA A 192 4.94 2.69 -24.84
N THR A 193 5.32 1.77 -23.95
CA THR A 193 5.17 0.34 -24.21
C THR A 193 3.72 -0.06 -23.93
N PRO A 194 2.97 -0.61 -24.90
CA PRO A 194 1.63 -1.12 -24.63
C PRO A 194 1.65 -2.10 -23.48
N ARG A 195 0.82 -1.87 -22.48
CA ARG A 195 0.68 -2.80 -21.34
C ARG A 195 -0.32 -3.88 -21.70
N VAL A 196 0.12 -4.86 -22.46
CA VAL A 196 -0.64 -6.09 -22.65
C VAL A 196 -0.53 -6.88 -21.36
N PHE A 197 -1.65 -7.21 -20.74
CA PHE A 197 -1.68 -7.90 -19.43
C PHE A 197 -0.84 -9.18 -19.43
N LYS A 198 -0.90 -9.96 -20.50
CA LYS A 198 -0.07 -11.16 -20.67
C LYS A 198 1.43 -10.87 -20.56
N GLU A 199 1.90 -9.80 -21.22
CA GLU A 199 3.32 -9.41 -21.15
C GLU A 199 3.71 -8.93 -19.75
N CYS A 200 2.76 -8.38 -19.00
CA CYS A 200 2.99 -7.99 -17.61
C CYS A 200 3.16 -9.21 -16.69
N MET A 201 2.45 -10.30 -16.96
CA MET A 201 2.57 -11.57 -16.22
C MET A 201 3.92 -12.27 -16.44
N ASP A 202 4.58 -11.98 -17.56
CA ASP A 202 5.90 -12.53 -17.88
C ASP A 202 7.05 -11.73 -17.20
N ARG A 203 6.73 -10.68 -16.44
CA ARG A 203 7.75 -9.86 -15.78
C ARG A 203 8.24 -10.49 -14.49
N PRO A 204 9.53 -10.28 -14.13
CA PRO A 204 10.13 -10.89 -12.95
C PRO A 204 9.45 -10.55 -11.61
N ALA A 205 8.75 -9.42 -11.50
CA ALA A 205 8.02 -9.07 -10.28
C ALA A 205 6.69 -9.82 -10.09
N PHE A 206 6.17 -10.45 -11.17
CA PHE A 206 4.90 -11.18 -11.13
C PHE A 206 5.13 -12.59 -10.59
N ILE A 207 4.28 -13.02 -9.67
CA ILE A 207 4.27 -14.38 -9.11
C ILE A 207 3.02 -15.08 -9.64
N SER A 208 3.20 -16.14 -10.42
CA SER A 208 2.10 -16.90 -10.99
C SER A 208 1.41 -17.79 -9.93
N ASN A 209 0.21 -18.28 -10.25
CA ASN A 209 -0.50 -19.21 -9.37
C ASN A 209 0.28 -20.50 -9.07
N GLU A 210 1.10 -20.95 -10.01
CA GLU A 210 1.95 -22.14 -9.88
C GLU A 210 3.11 -21.89 -8.93
N GLN A 211 3.58 -20.65 -8.85
CA GLN A 211 4.71 -20.23 -8.00
C GLN A 211 4.29 -19.92 -6.57
N ILE A 212 3.02 -19.55 -6.32
CA ILE A 212 2.54 -19.14 -4.97
C ILE A 212 2.84 -20.20 -3.90
N GLY A 213 2.85 -21.47 -4.24
CA GLY A 213 3.13 -22.54 -3.28
C GLY A 213 4.59 -22.60 -2.79
N ALA A 214 5.48 -21.81 -3.37
CA ALA A 214 6.88 -21.70 -2.95
C ALA A 214 7.14 -20.59 -1.91
N TYR A 215 6.13 -19.75 -1.66
CA TYR A 215 6.13 -18.66 -0.66
C TYR A 215 5.29 -19.08 0.58
#